data_2281adbc1a4b601ab47a70982e426c6d
#
_entry.id   2281adbc1a4b601ab47a70982e426c6d
#
_cell.length_a   1.000
_cell.length_b   1.000
_cell.length_c   1.000
_cell.angle_alpha   90.00
_cell.angle_beta   90.00
_cell.angle_gamma   90.00
#
_symmetry.space_group_name_H-M   'P 1'
#
loop_
_entity.id
_entity.type
_entity.pdbx_description
1 polymer ?
#
loop_
_entity_poly.entity_id
_entity_poly.type
_entity_poly.pdbx_seq_one_letter_code
_entity_poly.pdbx_strand_id
1 'polypeptide(L)'
;MTLYCDVDGTLLDSSARHEKLLRDLLAVRDLAWPAAEPDYMRYKADGHSTKAWLALAGVAPEVCNEIAAAWREGIEKPEYLAMDRPYPDTLDFLRWLRASGRRCVLISARQNADALRETLDRCGILPLVEELLVVPPVQAEQRKAALLRPRIAPGDAMLGDTEVDKTCAETLGLPCAVLDRGFRSAAFWEAHGVKALHSLEEAKRWLRQRAAGGYGIRPYGPAGSVVG
;
A
#
# COMPACT_ATOMS: atom_id res chain seq x y z
N MET A 1 15.94 -0.21 15.66
CA MET A 1 15.28 0.38 14.50
C MET A 1 14.06 -0.43 14.16
N THR A 2 12.89 0.21 14.08
CA THR A 2 11.63 -0.40 13.62
C THR A 2 11.35 0.04 12.20
N LEU A 3 10.97 -0.91 11.34
CA LEU A 3 10.37 -0.63 10.05
C LEU A 3 8.86 -0.77 10.19
N TYR A 4 8.14 0.33 10.00
CA TYR A 4 6.68 0.31 9.84
C TYR A 4 6.37 0.03 8.38
N CYS A 5 5.70 -1.08 8.12
CA CYS A 5 5.50 -1.57 6.77
C CYS A 5 4.01 -1.70 6.45
N ASP A 6 3.58 -1.14 5.34
CA ASP A 6 2.24 -1.41 4.81
C ASP A 6 2.13 -2.85 4.31
N VAL A 7 0.93 -3.30 4.03
CA VAL A 7 0.64 -4.70 3.67
C VAL A 7 0.25 -4.85 2.21
N ASP A 8 -0.91 -4.27 1.84
CA ASP A 8 -1.48 -4.44 0.49
C ASP A 8 -0.69 -3.63 -0.54
N GLY A 9 -0.24 -4.27 -1.63
CA GLY A 9 0.62 -3.63 -2.63
C GLY A 9 2.10 -3.52 -2.19
N THR A 10 2.40 -3.73 -0.92
CA THR A 10 3.76 -3.67 -0.36
C THR A 10 4.33 -5.07 -0.12
N LEU A 11 3.69 -5.87 0.70
CA LEU A 11 4.06 -7.26 1.03
C LEU A 11 3.14 -8.28 0.36
N LEU A 12 1.87 -7.94 0.16
CA LEU A 12 0.88 -8.76 -0.50
C LEU A 12 0.49 -8.18 -1.85
N ASP A 13 0.53 -9.02 -2.88
CA ASP A 13 -0.18 -8.76 -4.13
C ASP A 13 -1.66 -9.08 -3.91
N SER A 14 -2.47 -8.04 -3.90
CA SER A 14 -3.92 -8.10 -3.78
C SER A 14 -4.66 -7.73 -5.08
N SER A 15 -3.94 -7.59 -6.20
CA SER A 15 -4.49 -7.20 -7.50
C SER A 15 -5.61 -8.14 -7.97
N ALA A 16 -5.39 -9.44 -7.86
CA ALA A 16 -6.36 -10.47 -8.25
C ALA A 16 -7.68 -10.35 -7.48
N ARG A 17 -7.63 -10.00 -6.18
CA ARG A 17 -8.81 -9.74 -5.35
C ARG A 17 -9.61 -8.56 -5.89
N HIS A 18 -8.93 -7.46 -6.21
CA HIS A 18 -9.55 -6.26 -6.72
C HIS A 18 -10.23 -6.46 -8.07
N GLU A 19 -9.57 -7.16 -8.99
CA GLU A 19 -10.14 -7.49 -10.29
C GLU A 19 -11.31 -8.46 -10.19
N LYS A 20 -11.16 -9.54 -9.42
CA LYS A 20 -12.21 -10.55 -9.27
C LYS A 20 -13.49 -9.94 -8.71
N LEU A 21 -13.38 -9.16 -7.64
CA LEU A 21 -14.55 -8.50 -7.07
C LEU A 21 -15.22 -7.57 -8.08
N LEU A 22 -14.45 -6.76 -8.83
CA LEU A 22 -15.03 -5.87 -9.82
C LEU A 22 -15.72 -6.66 -10.94
N ARG A 23 -15.12 -7.77 -11.42
CA ARG A 23 -15.76 -8.66 -12.41
C ARG A 23 -17.09 -9.21 -11.90
N ASP A 24 -17.15 -9.66 -10.67
CA ASP A 24 -18.38 -10.19 -10.06
C ASP A 24 -19.44 -9.11 -9.92
N LEU A 25 -19.06 -7.90 -9.50
CA LEU A 25 -19.99 -6.77 -9.37
C LEU A 25 -20.55 -6.30 -10.72
N LEU A 26 -19.78 -6.42 -11.80
CA LEU A 26 -20.25 -6.16 -13.15
C LEU A 26 -21.18 -7.29 -13.62
N ALA A 27 -20.80 -8.54 -13.41
CA ALA A 27 -21.56 -9.70 -13.86
C ALA A 27 -22.99 -9.75 -13.25
N VAL A 28 -23.14 -9.44 -11.97
CA VAL A 28 -24.48 -9.39 -11.32
C VAL A 28 -25.39 -8.25 -11.84
N ARG A 29 -24.84 -7.38 -12.68
CA ARG A 29 -25.55 -6.27 -13.34
C ARG A 29 -25.65 -6.45 -14.85
N ASP A 30 -25.33 -7.64 -15.34
CA ASP A 30 -25.27 -7.96 -16.78
C ASP A 30 -24.34 -7.00 -17.57
N LEU A 31 -23.31 -6.48 -16.91
CA LEU A 31 -22.31 -5.62 -17.53
C LEU A 31 -21.08 -6.45 -17.91
N ALA A 32 -20.64 -6.35 -19.16
CA ALA A 32 -19.41 -6.95 -19.61
C ALA A 32 -18.20 -6.25 -18.97
N TRP A 33 -17.06 -7.00 -18.86
CA TRP A 33 -15.80 -6.36 -18.53
C TRP A 33 -15.42 -5.36 -19.62
N PRO A 34 -15.21 -4.10 -19.29
CA PRO A 34 -14.88 -3.08 -20.29
C PRO A 34 -13.57 -3.40 -21.01
N ALA A 35 -13.58 -3.27 -22.33
CA ALA A 35 -12.38 -3.30 -23.16
C ALA A 35 -11.67 -1.93 -23.16
N ALA A 36 -11.60 -1.29 -21.99
CA ALA A 36 -10.98 0.02 -21.86
C ALA A 36 -9.45 -0.09 -21.71
N GLU A 37 -8.75 0.79 -22.39
CA GLU A 37 -7.32 1.02 -22.18
C GLU A 37 -7.11 2.35 -21.43
N PRO A 38 -6.24 2.36 -20.42
CA PRO A 38 -5.48 1.24 -19.85
C PRO A 38 -6.37 0.25 -19.08
N ASP A 39 -5.82 -0.97 -18.84
CA ASP A 39 -6.50 -1.96 -18.02
C ASP A 39 -6.77 -1.45 -16.58
N TYR A 40 -7.68 -2.11 -15.88
CA TYR A 40 -8.17 -1.66 -14.58
C TYR A 40 -7.07 -1.46 -13.53
N MET A 41 -6.15 -2.42 -13.36
CA MET A 41 -5.13 -2.32 -12.31
C MET A 41 -4.07 -1.30 -12.68
N ARG A 42 -3.72 -1.18 -13.95
CA ARG A 42 -2.81 -0.13 -14.43
C ARG A 42 -3.41 1.26 -14.22
N TYR A 43 -4.69 1.45 -14.55
CA TYR A 43 -5.39 2.72 -14.32
C TYR A 43 -5.41 3.11 -12.83
N LYS A 44 -5.61 2.12 -11.94
CA LYS A 44 -5.50 2.34 -10.49
C LYS A 44 -4.08 2.71 -10.06
N ALA A 45 -3.08 2.03 -10.59
CA ALA A 45 -1.68 2.30 -10.27
C ALA A 45 -1.23 3.70 -10.70
N ASP A 46 -1.88 4.28 -11.70
CA ASP A 46 -1.66 5.67 -12.12
C ASP A 46 -2.46 6.69 -11.28
N GLY A 47 -3.02 6.28 -10.14
CA GLY A 47 -3.66 7.15 -9.16
C GLY A 47 -5.17 7.34 -9.34
N HIS A 48 -5.79 6.60 -10.24
CA HIS A 48 -7.21 6.74 -10.54
C HIS A 48 -8.10 5.81 -9.72
N SER A 49 -9.35 6.19 -9.55
CA SER A 49 -10.34 5.38 -8.83
C SER A 49 -11.03 4.36 -9.72
N THR A 50 -11.55 3.29 -9.12
CA THR A 50 -12.43 2.32 -9.79
C THR A 50 -13.62 3.02 -10.47
N LYS A 51 -14.22 4.01 -9.81
CA LYS A 51 -15.33 4.79 -10.35
C LYS A 51 -14.93 5.55 -11.62
N ALA A 52 -13.74 6.16 -11.64
CA ALA A 52 -13.22 6.86 -12.82
C ALA A 52 -12.98 5.91 -14.00
N TRP A 53 -12.48 4.69 -13.73
CA TRP A 53 -12.29 3.69 -14.77
C TRP A 53 -13.62 3.19 -15.36
N LEU A 54 -14.62 2.95 -14.52
CA LEU A 54 -15.97 2.59 -14.98
C LEU A 54 -16.63 3.70 -15.81
N ALA A 55 -16.45 4.96 -15.39
CA ALA A 55 -16.96 6.11 -16.14
C ALA A 55 -16.28 6.24 -17.52
N LEU A 56 -14.96 6.01 -17.59
CA LEU A 56 -14.20 5.95 -18.85
C LEU A 56 -14.75 4.85 -19.78
N ALA A 57 -15.20 3.76 -19.21
CA ALA A 57 -15.83 2.65 -19.92
C ALA A 57 -17.30 2.89 -20.30
N GLY A 58 -17.85 4.08 -20.03
CA GLY A 58 -19.23 4.46 -20.38
C GLY A 58 -20.30 3.95 -19.41
N VAL A 59 -19.92 3.45 -18.22
CA VAL A 59 -20.90 3.04 -17.20
C VAL A 59 -21.57 4.26 -16.58
N ALA A 60 -22.90 4.24 -16.46
CA ALA A 60 -23.67 5.35 -15.92
C ALA A 60 -23.24 5.72 -14.49
N PRO A 61 -23.24 7.02 -14.12
CA PRO A 61 -22.73 7.49 -12.82
C PRO A 61 -23.43 6.84 -11.61
N GLU A 62 -24.71 6.57 -11.70
CA GLU A 62 -25.51 5.92 -10.65
C GLU A 62 -25.00 4.49 -10.41
N VAL A 63 -24.81 3.74 -11.49
CA VAL A 63 -24.27 2.37 -11.44
C VAL A 63 -22.83 2.36 -10.94
N CYS A 64 -21.99 3.34 -11.32
CA CYS A 64 -20.65 3.51 -10.78
C CYS A 64 -20.66 3.71 -9.25
N ASN A 65 -21.62 4.47 -8.73
CA ASN A 65 -21.76 4.70 -7.28
C ASN A 65 -22.20 3.42 -6.55
N GLU A 66 -23.17 2.68 -7.11
CA GLU A 66 -23.58 1.39 -6.54
C GLU A 66 -22.47 0.37 -6.52
N ILE A 67 -21.72 0.24 -7.63
CA ILE A 67 -20.56 -0.66 -7.70
C ILE A 67 -19.51 -0.24 -6.66
N ALA A 68 -19.21 1.05 -6.52
CA ALA A 68 -18.24 1.53 -5.55
C ALA A 68 -18.68 1.27 -4.09
N ALA A 69 -19.98 1.33 -3.79
CA ALA A 69 -20.53 0.97 -2.48
C ALA A 69 -20.39 -0.53 -2.22
N ALA A 70 -20.88 -1.37 -3.15
CA ALA A 70 -20.79 -2.83 -3.05
C ALA A 70 -19.35 -3.32 -3.01
N TRP A 71 -18.44 -2.63 -3.71
CA TRP A 71 -17.01 -2.94 -3.66
C TRP A 71 -16.42 -2.76 -2.24
N ARG A 72 -16.73 -1.65 -1.58
CA ARG A 72 -16.28 -1.42 -0.19
C ARG A 72 -16.80 -2.45 0.79
N GLU A 73 -18.03 -2.93 0.59
CA GLU A 73 -18.64 -3.97 1.42
C GLU A 73 -18.08 -5.36 1.13
N GLY A 74 -17.65 -5.59 -0.13
CA GLY A 74 -17.25 -6.91 -0.60
C GLY A 74 -15.76 -7.20 -0.54
N ILE A 75 -14.89 -6.18 -0.55
CA ILE A 75 -13.45 -6.36 -0.80
C ILE A 75 -12.72 -7.22 0.26
N GLU A 76 -13.26 -7.31 1.45
CA GLU A 76 -12.70 -8.10 2.54
C GLU A 76 -13.51 -9.39 2.84
N LYS A 77 -14.35 -9.84 1.90
CA LYS A 77 -15.01 -11.14 2.04
C LYS A 77 -14.00 -12.28 1.86
N PRO A 78 -14.19 -13.42 2.55
CA PRO A 78 -13.23 -14.53 2.56
C PRO A 78 -12.84 -15.04 1.16
N GLU A 79 -13.82 -15.15 0.26
CA GLU A 79 -13.58 -15.63 -1.11
C GLU A 79 -12.62 -14.74 -1.91
N TYR A 80 -12.60 -13.45 -1.67
CA TYR A 80 -11.67 -12.52 -2.30
C TYR A 80 -10.32 -12.48 -1.57
N LEU A 81 -10.34 -12.44 -0.23
CA LEU A 81 -9.10 -12.48 0.57
C LEU A 81 -8.28 -13.76 0.33
N ALA A 82 -8.93 -14.86 -0.02
CA ALA A 82 -8.25 -16.10 -0.42
C ALA A 82 -7.34 -15.94 -1.65
N MET A 83 -7.50 -14.89 -2.43
CA MET A 83 -6.69 -14.60 -3.62
C MET A 83 -5.40 -13.84 -3.30
N ASP A 84 -5.30 -13.21 -2.13
CA ASP A 84 -4.08 -12.48 -1.72
C ASP A 84 -2.88 -13.43 -1.62
N ARG A 85 -1.75 -13.01 -2.17
CA ARG A 85 -0.49 -13.76 -2.16
C ARG A 85 0.67 -12.87 -1.75
N PRO A 86 1.66 -13.37 -1.02
CA PRO A 86 2.89 -12.61 -0.80
C PRO A 86 3.61 -12.40 -2.14
N TYR A 87 4.19 -11.23 -2.34
CA TYR A 87 5.15 -11.05 -3.42
C TYR A 87 6.33 -12.02 -3.25
N PRO A 88 7.00 -12.42 -4.35
CA PRO A 88 8.04 -13.45 -4.30
C PRO A 88 9.19 -13.14 -3.34
N ASP A 89 9.51 -11.87 -3.11
CA ASP A 89 10.60 -11.40 -2.26
C ASP A 89 10.17 -11.07 -0.81
N THR A 90 8.87 -11.19 -0.48
CA THR A 90 8.32 -10.79 0.82
C THR A 90 8.90 -11.58 1.99
N LEU A 91 8.82 -12.91 1.94
CA LEU A 91 9.26 -13.74 3.07
C LEU A 91 10.77 -13.63 3.30
N ASP A 92 11.57 -13.54 2.23
CA ASP A 92 13.02 -13.37 2.33
C ASP A 92 13.40 -12.00 2.86
N PHE A 93 12.62 -10.96 2.53
CA PHE A 93 12.79 -9.64 3.10
C PHE A 93 12.53 -9.63 4.62
N LEU A 94 11.42 -10.23 5.05
CA LEU A 94 11.06 -10.28 6.47
C LEU A 94 12.04 -11.11 7.29
N ARG A 95 12.49 -12.26 6.76
CA ARG A 95 13.56 -13.06 7.39
C ARG A 95 14.86 -12.26 7.51
N TRP A 96 15.22 -11.51 6.48
CA TRP A 96 16.39 -10.65 6.51
C TRP A 96 16.27 -9.53 7.55
N LEU A 97 15.13 -8.86 7.68
CA LEU A 97 14.89 -7.86 8.73
C LEU A 97 15.16 -8.47 10.11
N ARG A 98 14.55 -9.61 10.40
CA ARG A 98 14.73 -10.32 11.66
C ARG A 98 16.17 -10.72 11.92
N ALA A 99 16.84 -11.32 10.94
CA ALA A 99 18.24 -11.73 11.04
C ALA A 99 19.21 -10.55 11.25
N SER A 100 18.83 -9.35 10.78
CA SER A 100 19.61 -8.12 10.96
C SER A 100 19.28 -7.35 12.26
N GLY A 101 18.48 -7.93 13.17
CA GLY A 101 18.07 -7.31 14.42
C GLY A 101 17.10 -6.10 14.24
N ARG A 102 16.46 -6.01 13.10
CA ARG A 102 15.44 -4.98 12.83
C ARG A 102 14.06 -5.51 13.16
N ARG A 103 13.26 -4.67 13.77
CA ARG A 103 11.85 -4.97 14.04
C ARG A 103 11.00 -4.59 12.83
N CYS A 104 10.01 -5.41 12.51
CA CYS A 104 8.99 -5.10 11.52
C CYS A 104 7.63 -5.03 12.19
N VAL A 105 6.98 -3.88 12.09
CA VAL A 105 5.60 -3.66 12.54
C VAL A 105 4.75 -3.39 11.31
N LEU A 106 3.74 -4.21 11.09
CA LEU A 106 2.79 -4.00 10.01
C LEU A 106 1.75 -2.95 10.41
N ILE A 107 1.41 -2.06 9.46
CA ILE A 107 0.34 -1.09 9.62
C ILE A 107 -0.50 -1.00 8.36
N SER A 108 -1.71 -1.49 8.41
CA SER A 108 -2.60 -1.60 7.26
C SER A 108 -3.91 -0.86 7.45
N ALA A 109 -4.48 -0.40 6.35
CA ALA A 109 -5.79 0.25 6.31
C ALA A 109 -6.85 -0.74 5.83
N ARG A 110 -7.42 -1.50 6.75
CA ARG A 110 -8.49 -2.47 6.49
C ARG A 110 -9.63 -2.37 7.50
N GLN A 111 -10.81 -2.85 7.14
CA GLN A 111 -11.99 -2.85 8.02
C GLN A 111 -11.96 -4.02 9.01
N ASN A 112 -11.43 -5.17 8.58
CA ASN A 112 -11.46 -6.41 9.35
C ASN A 112 -10.03 -6.85 9.73
N ALA A 113 -9.64 -6.57 10.98
CA ALA A 113 -8.32 -6.92 11.50
C ALA A 113 -8.11 -8.43 11.62
N ASP A 114 -9.16 -9.20 11.98
CA ASP A 114 -9.06 -10.64 12.15
C ASP A 114 -8.88 -11.32 10.79
N ALA A 115 -9.65 -10.92 9.77
CA ALA A 115 -9.50 -11.43 8.42
C ALA A 115 -8.12 -11.11 7.81
N LEU A 116 -7.55 -9.93 8.13
CA LEU A 116 -6.17 -9.62 7.74
C LEU A 116 -5.18 -10.52 8.47
N ARG A 117 -5.35 -10.75 9.77
CA ARG A 117 -4.50 -11.64 10.55
C ARG A 117 -4.49 -13.05 9.98
N GLU A 118 -5.65 -13.61 9.67
CA GLU A 118 -5.79 -14.93 9.02
C GLU A 118 -5.10 -14.96 7.64
N THR A 119 -5.24 -13.90 6.85
CA THR A 119 -4.55 -13.78 5.55
C THR A 119 -3.04 -13.80 5.72
N LEU A 120 -2.50 -13.04 6.66
CA LEU A 120 -1.05 -12.97 6.93
C LEU A 120 -0.50 -14.27 7.49
N ASP A 121 -1.27 -14.97 8.33
CA ASP A 121 -0.89 -16.27 8.86
C ASP A 121 -0.81 -17.31 7.73
N ARG A 122 -1.86 -17.41 6.91
CA ARG A 122 -1.91 -18.26 5.72
C ARG A 122 -0.76 -17.99 4.75
N CYS A 123 -0.33 -16.74 4.64
CA CYS A 123 0.80 -16.33 3.79
C CYS A 123 2.17 -16.52 4.47
N GLY A 124 2.25 -16.99 5.72
CA GLY A 124 3.48 -17.19 6.46
C GLY A 124 4.20 -15.89 6.86
N ILE A 125 3.50 -14.76 6.82
CA ILE A 125 4.04 -13.43 7.15
C ILE A 125 3.99 -13.17 8.65
N LEU A 126 2.89 -13.53 9.30
CA LEU A 126 2.62 -13.20 10.71
C LEU A 126 3.74 -13.65 11.67
N PRO A 127 4.33 -14.85 11.55
CA PRO A 127 5.43 -15.29 12.43
C PRO A 127 6.74 -14.51 12.27
N LEU A 128 6.87 -13.70 11.21
CA LEU A 128 8.10 -12.96 10.86
C LEU A 128 8.06 -11.49 11.27
N VAL A 129 6.94 -11.01 11.82
CA VAL A 129 6.73 -9.63 12.22
C VAL A 129 6.46 -9.51 13.71
N GLU A 130 6.71 -8.33 14.27
CA GLU A 130 6.58 -8.10 15.72
C GLU A 130 5.14 -7.80 16.12
N GLU A 131 4.42 -7.05 15.28
CA GLU A 131 3.08 -6.54 15.59
C GLU A 131 2.31 -6.28 14.29
N LEU A 132 0.99 -6.42 14.36
CA LEU A 132 0.04 -6.02 13.33
C LEU A 132 -0.87 -4.93 13.88
N LEU A 133 -0.82 -3.77 13.26
CA LEU A 133 -1.66 -2.62 13.52
C LEU A 133 -2.63 -2.43 12.36
N VAL A 134 -3.91 -2.23 12.66
CA VAL A 134 -4.96 -2.04 11.65
C VAL A 134 -5.73 -0.76 11.97
N VAL A 135 -5.97 0.04 10.94
CA VAL A 135 -6.79 1.25 11.03
C VAL A 135 -7.91 1.19 9.99
N PRO A 136 -9.07 1.83 10.24
CA PRO A 136 -10.09 1.98 9.21
C PRO A 136 -9.55 2.69 7.96
N PRO A 137 -10.04 2.34 6.74
CA PRO A 137 -9.56 2.93 5.49
C PRO A 137 -9.85 4.44 5.33
N VAL A 138 -10.91 4.94 5.96
CA VAL A 138 -11.26 6.37 5.91
C VAL A 138 -10.25 7.19 6.70
N GLN A 139 -9.63 8.18 6.06
CA GLN A 139 -8.56 9.02 6.64
C GLN A 139 -7.38 8.17 7.14
N ALA A 140 -7.00 7.16 6.36
CA ALA A 140 -6.03 6.16 6.77
C ALA A 140 -4.65 6.77 7.11
N GLU A 141 -4.18 7.77 6.36
CA GLU A 141 -2.91 8.46 6.61
C GLU A 141 -2.88 9.11 8.00
N GLN A 142 -3.96 9.79 8.38
CA GLN A 142 -4.08 10.46 9.68
C GLN A 142 -4.19 9.44 10.82
N ARG A 143 -4.96 8.37 10.61
CA ARG A 143 -5.15 7.30 11.59
C ARG A 143 -3.87 6.48 11.80
N LYS A 144 -3.16 6.16 10.72
CA LYS A 144 -1.83 5.53 10.79
C LYS A 144 -0.88 6.44 11.59
N ALA A 145 -0.81 7.71 11.25
CA ALA A 145 0.05 8.67 11.95
C ALA A 145 -0.29 8.80 13.44
N ALA A 146 -1.57 8.91 13.79
CA ALA A 146 -2.01 9.00 15.19
C ALA A 146 -1.62 7.75 15.99
N LEU A 147 -1.81 6.56 15.40
CA LEU A 147 -1.49 5.28 16.04
C LEU A 147 0.03 5.06 16.22
N LEU A 148 0.84 5.52 15.25
CA LEU A 148 2.29 5.37 15.29
C LEU A 148 2.99 6.43 16.13
N ARG A 149 2.44 7.64 16.28
CA ARG A 149 3.07 8.76 16.98
C ARG A 149 3.67 8.42 18.34
N PRO A 150 2.99 7.69 19.26
CA PRO A 150 3.57 7.31 20.56
C PRO A 150 4.58 6.16 20.50
N ARG A 151 4.83 5.57 19.32
CA ARG A 151 5.60 4.34 19.12
C ARG A 151 6.92 4.56 18.41
N ILE A 152 7.03 5.67 17.67
CA ILE A 152 8.21 5.96 16.83
C ILE A 152 9.41 6.39 17.68
N ALA A 153 10.60 5.99 17.23
CA ALA A 153 11.88 6.36 17.83
C ALA A 153 12.87 6.83 16.75
N PRO A 154 13.92 7.56 17.14
CA PRO A 154 14.97 7.96 16.21
C PRO A 154 15.56 6.73 15.47
N GLY A 155 15.68 6.86 14.16
CA GLY A 155 16.18 5.79 13.27
C GLY A 155 15.09 4.88 12.70
N ASP A 156 13.85 4.97 13.15
CA ASP A 156 12.74 4.24 12.54
C ASP A 156 12.42 4.75 11.14
N ALA A 157 11.73 3.93 10.36
CA ALA A 157 11.42 4.23 8.96
C ALA A 157 10.07 3.61 8.55
N MET A 158 9.53 4.07 7.43
CA MET A 158 8.30 3.53 6.85
C MET A 158 8.54 3.00 5.43
N LEU A 159 7.81 1.95 5.07
CA LEU A 159 7.77 1.36 3.74
C LEU A 159 6.32 1.14 3.35
N GLY A 160 5.93 1.60 2.17
CA GLY A 160 4.58 1.44 1.63
C GLY A 160 4.57 1.50 0.11
N ASP A 161 3.40 1.54 -0.49
CA ASP A 161 3.26 1.64 -1.95
C ASP A 161 2.30 2.77 -2.37
N THR A 162 1.71 3.48 -1.41
CA THR A 162 0.76 4.56 -1.70
C THR A 162 1.13 5.89 -1.04
N GLU A 163 0.48 6.96 -1.50
CA GLU A 163 0.56 8.29 -0.89
C GLU A 163 0.07 8.30 0.56
N VAL A 164 -0.78 7.37 0.97
CA VAL A 164 -1.23 7.21 2.36
C VAL A 164 -0.04 6.97 3.29
N ASP A 165 0.87 6.09 2.89
CA ASP A 165 2.05 5.72 3.66
C ASP A 165 3.07 6.86 3.67
N LYS A 166 3.29 7.46 2.50
CA LYS A 166 4.18 8.61 2.36
C LYS A 166 3.73 9.78 3.23
N THR A 167 2.45 10.17 3.16
CA THR A 167 1.87 11.27 3.94
C THR A 167 1.90 10.96 5.44
N CYS A 168 1.63 9.71 5.83
CA CYS A 168 1.76 9.26 7.21
C CYS A 168 3.20 9.45 7.72
N ALA A 169 4.19 9.00 6.95
CA ALA A 169 5.60 9.13 7.33
C ALA A 169 6.03 10.61 7.42
N GLU A 170 5.65 11.46 6.47
CA GLU A 170 5.92 12.90 6.49
C GLU A 170 5.34 13.57 7.72
N THR A 171 4.09 13.25 8.08
CA THR A 171 3.41 13.75 9.29
C THR A 171 4.16 13.39 10.56
N LEU A 172 4.89 12.28 10.55
CA LEU A 172 5.66 11.76 11.68
C LEU A 172 7.14 12.15 11.64
N GLY A 173 7.62 12.77 10.56
CA GLY A 173 9.04 13.02 10.34
C GLY A 173 9.86 11.75 10.12
N LEU A 174 9.21 10.66 9.71
CA LEU A 174 9.88 9.41 9.39
C LEU A 174 10.39 9.42 7.95
N PRO A 175 11.58 8.88 7.70
CA PRO A 175 11.99 8.55 6.35
C PRO A 175 11.09 7.46 5.79
N CYS A 176 10.66 7.64 4.53
CA CYS A 176 9.80 6.72 3.82
C CYS A 176 10.45 6.26 2.52
N ALA A 177 10.39 4.96 2.25
CA ALA A 177 10.54 4.44 0.91
C ALA A 177 9.20 3.97 0.37
N VAL A 178 8.95 4.17 -0.93
CA VAL A 178 7.74 3.71 -1.60
C VAL A 178 8.08 2.70 -2.69
N LEU A 179 7.22 1.70 -2.87
CA LEU A 179 7.31 0.70 -3.93
C LEU A 179 6.39 1.09 -5.09
N ASP A 180 6.78 0.71 -6.32
CA ASP A 180 6.02 0.97 -7.54
C ASP A 180 5.35 -0.28 -8.13
N ARG A 181 5.18 -1.31 -7.32
CA ARG A 181 4.62 -2.61 -7.73
C ARG A 181 3.20 -2.88 -7.23
N GLY A 182 2.70 -2.01 -6.35
CA GLY A 182 1.38 -2.12 -5.75
C GLY A 182 0.33 -1.25 -6.45
N PHE A 183 -0.29 -0.37 -5.67
CA PHE A 183 -1.37 0.51 -6.15
C PHE A 183 -0.88 1.83 -6.74
N ARG A 184 0.44 2.05 -6.83
CA ARG A 184 1.03 3.19 -7.54
C ARG A 184 2.15 2.71 -8.45
N SER A 185 2.15 3.25 -9.67
CA SER A 185 3.16 2.95 -10.70
C SER A 185 4.43 3.79 -10.52
N ALA A 186 5.52 3.40 -11.19
CA ALA A 186 6.72 4.21 -11.28
C ALA A 186 6.43 5.59 -11.88
N ALA A 187 5.60 5.64 -12.92
CA ALA A 187 5.20 6.90 -13.56
C ALA A 187 4.41 7.81 -12.61
N PHE A 188 3.52 7.23 -11.80
CA PHE A 188 2.82 7.99 -10.75
C PHE A 188 3.82 8.64 -9.78
N TRP A 189 4.77 7.87 -9.27
CA TRP A 189 5.74 8.39 -8.31
C TRP A 189 6.69 9.43 -8.94
N GLU A 190 7.13 9.21 -10.17
CA GLU A 190 7.96 10.17 -10.92
C GLU A 190 7.24 11.50 -11.11
N ALA A 191 5.95 11.47 -11.50
CA ALA A 191 5.12 12.68 -11.64
C ALA A 191 4.97 13.46 -10.32
N HIS A 192 5.13 12.78 -9.17
CA HIS A 192 5.11 13.40 -7.83
C HIS A 192 6.51 13.71 -7.29
N GLY A 193 7.56 13.62 -8.11
CA GLY A 193 8.94 13.91 -7.72
C GLY A 193 9.53 12.91 -6.72
N VAL A 194 9.00 11.69 -6.67
CA VAL A 194 9.43 10.64 -5.73
C VAL A 194 10.10 9.52 -6.49
N LYS A 195 11.31 9.13 -6.06
CA LYS A 195 11.99 7.95 -6.59
C LYS A 195 11.46 6.72 -5.86
N ALA A 196 10.67 5.91 -6.52
CA ALA A 196 10.20 4.64 -5.99
C ALA A 196 11.26 3.55 -6.10
N LEU A 197 11.09 2.51 -5.30
CA LEU A 197 11.85 1.27 -5.34
C LEU A 197 11.04 0.21 -6.09
N HIS A 198 11.73 -0.64 -6.86
CA HIS A 198 11.07 -1.68 -7.67
C HIS A 198 10.91 -3.01 -6.93
N SER A 199 11.58 -3.20 -5.80
CA SER A 199 11.59 -4.48 -5.08
C SER A 199 11.95 -4.31 -3.61
N LEU A 200 11.65 -5.34 -2.81
CA LEU A 200 12.11 -5.40 -1.42
C LEU A 200 13.62 -5.63 -1.32
N GLU A 201 14.30 -6.12 -2.36
CA GLU A 201 15.76 -6.14 -2.39
C GLU A 201 16.35 -4.72 -2.47
N GLU A 202 15.70 -3.81 -3.18
CA GLU A 202 16.06 -2.39 -3.14
C GLU A 202 15.76 -1.76 -1.79
N ALA A 203 14.67 -2.15 -1.14
CA ALA A 203 14.36 -1.73 0.22
C ALA A 203 15.43 -2.19 1.23
N LYS A 204 15.99 -3.41 1.09
CA LYS A 204 17.14 -3.86 1.90
C LYS A 204 18.36 -2.95 1.70
N ARG A 205 18.67 -2.58 0.45
CA ARG A 205 19.79 -1.67 0.13
C ARG A 205 19.57 -0.30 0.76
N TRP A 206 18.39 0.26 0.61
CA TRP A 206 17.99 1.53 1.20
C TRP A 206 18.13 1.52 2.74
N LEU A 207 17.68 0.46 3.41
CA LEU A 207 17.79 0.29 4.86
C LEU A 207 19.25 0.12 5.33
N ARG A 208 20.14 -0.53 4.54
CA ARG A 208 21.57 -0.66 4.84
C ARG A 208 22.28 0.69 4.74
N GLN A 209 22.01 1.48 3.70
CA GLN A 209 22.60 2.81 3.51
C GLN A 209 22.24 3.75 4.66
N ARG A 210 21.03 3.68 5.17
CA ARG A 210 20.59 4.46 6.33
C ARG A 210 21.31 4.08 7.63
N ALA A 211 21.60 2.80 7.81
CA ALA A 211 22.35 2.33 8.97
C ALA A 211 23.85 2.71 8.91
N ALA A 212 24.43 2.79 7.71
CA ALA A 212 25.83 3.14 7.50
C ALA A 212 26.10 4.65 7.54
N GLY A 213 25.14 5.47 7.11
CA GLY A 213 25.21 6.94 7.16
C GLY A 213 24.55 7.46 8.43
N GLY A 214 25.27 7.47 9.55
CA GLY A 214 24.78 8.03 10.80
C GLY A 214 24.17 9.42 10.59
N TYR A 215 22.89 9.58 10.85
CA TYR A 215 22.13 10.83 11.02
C TYR A 215 22.57 12.04 10.13
N GLY A 216 22.32 11.96 8.83
CA GLY A 216 22.65 13.06 7.94
C GLY A 216 21.91 13.04 6.62
N ILE A 217 20.57 13.07 6.64
CA ILE A 217 19.80 13.47 5.46
C ILE A 217 18.85 14.56 5.90
N ARG A 218 19.04 15.76 5.32
CA ARG A 218 18.13 16.88 5.48
C ARG A 218 16.73 16.43 5.05
N PRO A 219 15.67 16.79 5.79
CA PRO A 219 14.31 16.66 5.29
C PRO A 219 14.22 17.46 3.99
N TYR A 220 13.52 16.96 2.99
CA TYR A 220 13.15 17.69 1.79
C TYR A 220 12.53 19.02 2.22
N GLY A 221 13.24 20.12 1.97
CA GLY A 221 12.69 21.45 2.17
C GLY A 221 11.56 21.69 1.16
N PRO A 222 10.60 22.56 1.49
CA PRO A 222 9.56 22.94 0.55
C PRO A 222 10.21 23.53 -0.71
N ALA A 223 9.70 23.17 -1.88
CA ALA A 223 10.09 23.73 -3.15
C ALA A 223 10.01 25.26 -3.06
N GLY A 224 11.14 25.91 -3.27
CA GLY A 224 11.24 27.36 -3.20
C GLY A 224 10.23 28.02 -4.13
N SER A 225 9.43 28.91 -3.58
CA SER A 225 8.65 29.88 -4.33
C SER A 225 9.61 30.68 -5.22
N VAL A 226 9.53 30.47 -6.51
CA VAL A 226 10.10 31.41 -7.49
C VAL A 226 9.17 32.63 -7.50
N VAL A 227 9.60 33.69 -6.83
CA VAL A 227 9.11 35.05 -7.05
C VAL A 227 10.01 35.64 -8.13
N GLY A 228 9.40 36.09 -9.20
CA GLY A 228 10.01 36.79 -10.31
C GLY A 228 8.97 37.04 -11.36
#